data_f8c79d3a086a272136ab44311b00dbd8
#
_entry.id   f8c79d3a086a272136ab44311b00dbd8
#
_cell.length_a   1.000
_cell.length_b   1.000
_cell.length_c   1.000
_cell.angle_alpha   90.00
_cell.angle_beta   90.00
_cell.angle_gamma   90.00
#
_symmetry.space_group_name_H-M   'P 1'
#
loop_
_entity.id
_entity.type
_entity.pdbx_description
1 polymer ?
#
loop_
_entity_poly.entity_id
_entity_poly.type
_entity_poly.pdbx_seq_one_letter_code
_entity_poly.pdbx_strand_id
1 'polypeptide(L)'
;MLKLSKLTFFLFLIFLGLYSPGFAQLIQKGYFQSPVKPGGRNYLAGNFSELRPNHFHTGLDYKFGGAEGEPIYAAATGWIHRIKISSFGYGNVIYLKHPSGNITVYGHLRNFNPALEAWMKKKMYEAKQNELELTLTMGEIPIKKGELIAYGGNTGSSGGPHLHFEIRDSLDRALDPLVAGYSEILDKIAPTPQKIAIVPLELDSRVNGKFQRLELTPVLNGSSYSLTENIQVTGKIGIEVQGYDKLDGAENQNGFPKFEVSDDSGLLLKLLVDQVDFNYTRHFLLHTHQNRFTKLYFQKDLKFSFLTPNTPDTGVIQVETGKKRNIQIKLIDAYNNSRIVKLSLTGIDLDSTLTDGAAPQKAQVSYYKNILKIKVAQTDKGGLAKFEIGNTTYEILPAYQDAASRTYLWDLRFGIPKKIDLCSEIYIPDIIGHFPVGRERLHAISNLQIRTEANSLLEDLYLRVTQTGSSSSPVLNLGETTSYLWNNLEANWEVSGYSGNKAKTHIYQRAANGSLSFVGGDWQENQIRFKTRNFGSFVLAEDAVKPTISPIKTSSQGMRFTIKDNLSGIKSFEAYVNGEWVLMRYEHKQAVIWSEPLQGQTLKGAALLKVTDQAGNVAEWRGVLN
;
A
#
# COMPACT_ATOMS: atom_id res chain seq x y z
N MET A 1 -54.57 37.86 -9.87
CA MET A 1 -53.83 36.62 -9.86
C MET A 1 -52.54 36.70 -10.65
N LEU A 2 -51.63 37.64 -10.37
CA LEU A 2 -50.35 37.77 -11.12
C LEU A 2 -49.26 38.47 -10.29
N LYS A 3 -49.06 38.09 -9.02
CA LYS A 3 -47.95 38.58 -8.20
C LYS A 3 -47.20 37.50 -7.37
N LEU A 4 -47.55 36.20 -7.51
CA LEU A 4 -46.89 35.12 -6.76
C LEU A 4 -45.80 34.39 -7.57
N SER A 5 -45.66 34.63 -8.89
CA SER A 5 -44.71 33.89 -9.72
C SER A 5 -43.26 34.44 -9.73
N LYS A 6 -43.06 35.69 -9.36
CA LYS A 6 -41.70 36.31 -9.37
C LYS A 6 -40.89 36.06 -8.11
N LEU A 7 -41.54 35.86 -6.98
CA LEU A 7 -40.84 35.58 -5.71
C LEU A 7 -40.38 34.12 -5.61
N THR A 8 -41.15 33.19 -6.17
CA THR A 8 -40.80 31.75 -6.22
C THR A 8 -39.66 31.50 -7.19
N PHE A 9 -39.57 32.24 -8.29
CA PHE A 9 -38.48 32.12 -9.26
C PHE A 9 -37.15 32.67 -8.70
N PHE A 10 -37.21 33.73 -7.88
CA PHE A 10 -36.02 34.29 -7.23
C PHE A 10 -35.50 33.44 -6.09
N LEU A 11 -36.36 32.74 -5.33
CA LEU A 11 -35.98 31.77 -4.32
C LEU A 11 -35.41 30.48 -4.93
N PHE A 12 -35.87 30.07 -6.14
CA PHE A 12 -35.33 28.92 -6.84
C PHE A 12 -33.93 29.21 -7.43
N LEU A 13 -33.65 30.45 -7.84
CA LEU A 13 -32.32 30.88 -8.29
C LEU A 13 -31.33 31.03 -7.14
N ILE A 14 -31.77 31.37 -5.94
CA ILE A 14 -30.92 31.42 -4.73
C ILE A 14 -30.57 30.01 -4.24
N PHE A 15 -31.45 29.02 -4.40
CA PHE A 15 -31.19 27.61 -4.05
C PHE A 15 -30.32 26.89 -5.08
N LEU A 16 -30.31 27.30 -6.35
CA LEU A 16 -29.41 26.77 -7.38
C LEU A 16 -27.97 27.33 -7.27
N GLY A 17 -27.78 28.44 -6.55
CA GLY A 17 -26.46 29.03 -6.29
C GLY A 17 -25.68 28.35 -5.16
N LEU A 18 -26.27 27.40 -4.39
CA LEU A 18 -25.64 26.73 -3.25
C LEU A 18 -25.15 25.31 -3.55
N TYR A 19 -25.39 24.77 -4.73
CA TYR A 19 -24.73 23.58 -5.24
C TYR A 19 -23.59 24.00 -6.19
N SER A 20 -22.57 24.65 -5.66
CA SER A 20 -21.26 24.64 -6.34
C SER A 20 -20.75 23.20 -6.23
N PRO A 21 -20.53 22.46 -7.33
CA PRO A 21 -19.71 21.28 -7.26
C PRO A 21 -18.39 21.74 -6.63
N GLY A 22 -17.96 21.08 -5.56
CA GLY A 22 -16.73 21.44 -4.88
C GLY A 22 -15.60 21.44 -5.90
N PHE A 23 -15.20 22.63 -6.35
CA PHE A 23 -13.98 22.76 -7.12
C PHE A 23 -12.86 22.21 -6.24
N ALA A 24 -12.21 21.14 -6.70
CA ALA A 24 -10.97 20.68 -6.09
C ALA A 24 -10.08 21.92 -5.94
N GLN A 25 -9.67 22.23 -4.72
CA GLN A 25 -8.91 23.44 -4.44
C GLN A 25 -7.53 23.27 -5.06
N LEU A 26 -7.35 23.91 -6.22
CA LEU A 26 -6.11 23.83 -6.99
C LEU A 26 -4.97 24.50 -6.20
N ILE A 27 -3.79 23.93 -6.27
CA ILE A 27 -2.57 24.56 -5.76
C ILE A 27 -2.30 25.80 -6.64
N GLN A 28 -2.32 26.99 -6.03
CA GLN A 28 -1.95 28.22 -6.71
C GLN A 28 -0.42 28.27 -6.90
N LYS A 29 0.04 28.33 -8.13
CA LYS A 29 1.46 28.46 -8.46
C LYS A 29 2.09 29.70 -7.80
N GLY A 30 3.22 29.53 -7.11
CA GLY A 30 3.94 30.58 -6.39
C GLY A 30 3.37 30.96 -5.01
N TYR A 31 2.22 30.42 -4.60
CA TYR A 31 1.66 30.64 -3.27
C TYR A 31 2.55 30.00 -2.19
N PHE A 32 2.99 28.76 -2.40
CA PHE A 32 3.89 28.04 -1.52
C PHE A 32 5.35 28.24 -1.93
N GLN A 33 6.22 28.50 -0.98
CA GLN A 33 7.67 28.43 -1.16
C GLN A 33 8.20 27.04 -0.81
N SER A 34 9.40 26.70 -1.28
CA SER A 34 10.10 25.48 -0.85
C SER A 34 10.32 25.51 0.68
N PRO A 35 9.96 24.42 1.41
CA PRO A 35 10.18 24.34 2.85
C PRO A 35 11.64 24.11 3.25
N VAL A 36 12.47 23.69 2.29
CA VAL A 36 13.90 23.42 2.47
C VAL A 36 14.69 24.37 1.57
N LYS A 37 15.70 25.05 2.11
CA LYS A 37 16.59 25.97 1.38
C LYS A 37 15.83 26.86 0.39
N PRO A 38 14.86 27.69 0.82
CA PRO A 38 14.13 28.56 -0.08
C PRO A 38 15.08 29.40 -0.94
N GLY A 39 14.85 29.40 -2.28
CA GLY A 39 15.71 30.06 -3.26
C GLY A 39 17.02 29.33 -3.58
N GLY A 40 17.32 28.21 -2.93
CA GLY A 40 18.48 27.36 -3.18
C GLY A 40 18.12 26.05 -3.89
N ARG A 41 19.07 25.43 -4.56
CA ARG A 41 18.86 24.15 -5.25
C ARG A 41 18.45 23.05 -4.27
N ASN A 42 17.38 22.32 -4.57
CA ASN A 42 16.86 21.18 -3.83
C ASN A 42 16.87 19.90 -4.67
N TYR A 43 17.05 18.77 -3.99
CA TYR A 43 17.05 17.44 -4.58
C TYR A 43 16.02 16.56 -3.84
N LEU A 44 15.33 15.71 -4.58
CA LEU A 44 14.34 14.79 -4.03
C LEU A 44 14.90 13.38 -3.92
N ALA A 45 14.49 12.67 -2.88
CA ALA A 45 14.64 11.23 -2.70
C ALA A 45 13.43 10.45 -3.20
N GLY A 46 12.27 11.10 -3.25
CA GLY A 46 11.01 10.58 -3.75
C GLY A 46 10.06 11.72 -4.13
N ASN A 47 9.15 11.47 -5.07
CA ASN A 47 8.16 12.44 -5.51
C ASN A 47 6.73 11.91 -5.33
N PHE A 48 5.75 12.79 -5.59
CA PHE A 48 4.33 12.44 -5.57
C PHE A 48 4.01 11.36 -6.63
N SER A 49 3.08 10.46 -6.31
CA SER A 49 2.66 9.31 -7.14
C SER A 49 3.67 8.17 -7.32
N GLU A 50 4.84 8.23 -6.70
CA GLU A 50 5.77 7.09 -6.67
C GLU A 50 5.11 5.85 -6.06
N LEU A 51 5.32 4.67 -6.67
CA LEU A 51 4.78 3.42 -6.18
C LEU A 51 5.51 2.95 -4.91
N ARG A 52 4.80 2.86 -3.80
CA ARG A 52 5.28 2.27 -2.53
C ARG A 52 4.64 0.88 -2.34
N PRO A 53 5.04 0.07 -1.36
CA PRO A 53 4.54 -1.31 -1.22
C PRO A 53 3.01 -1.47 -1.14
N ASN A 54 2.27 -0.47 -0.66
CA ASN A 54 0.81 -0.55 -0.45
C ASN A 54 0.05 0.75 -0.66
N HIS A 55 0.70 1.80 -1.21
CA HIS A 55 0.11 3.11 -1.47
C HIS A 55 0.95 3.89 -2.48
N PHE A 56 0.40 4.99 -3.01
CA PHE A 56 1.18 6.02 -3.69
C PHE A 56 1.88 6.90 -2.65
N HIS A 57 3.10 7.32 -2.95
CA HIS A 57 3.76 8.38 -2.20
C HIS A 57 2.97 9.69 -2.33
N THR A 58 2.67 10.34 -1.20
CA THR A 58 1.72 11.45 -1.12
C THR A 58 2.37 12.82 -1.05
N GLY A 59 3.70 12.89 -1.21
CA GLY A 59 4.43 14.14 -1.07
C GLY A 59 5.76 14.17 -1.82
N LEU A 60 6.63 15.05 -1.36
CA LEU A 60 8.02 15.17 -1.82
C LEU A 60 8.96 14.83 -0.66
N ASP A 61 9.94 13.98 -0.90
CA ASP A 61 10.99 13.64 0.05
C ASP A 61 12.24 14.49 -0.26
N TYR A 62 12.42 15.61 0.45
CA TYR A 62 13.59 16.50 0.29
C TYR A 62 14.82 15.92 0.93
N LYS A 63 15.93 15.81 0.17
CA LYS A 63 17.20 15.28 0.66
C LYS A 63 17.98 16.27 1.54
N PHE A 64 18.62 15.72 2.56
CA PHE A 64 19.51 16.48 3.47
C PHE A 64 21.00 16.10 3.34
N GLY A 65 21.38 15.37 2.30
CA GLY A 65 22.77 14.89 2.15
C GLY A 65 23.18 13.81 3.17
N GLY A 66 22.20 13.12 3.79
CA GLY A 66 22.43 12.04 4.77
C GLY A 66 22.58 12.50 6.23
N ALA A 67 22.41 13.79 6.52
CA ALA A 67 22.49 14.34 7.88
C ALA A 67 21.16 14.90 8.36
N GLU A 68 20.89 14.79 9.65
CA GLU A 68 19.74 15.44 10.28
C GLU A 68 20.07 16.90 10.69
N GLY A 69 19.05 17.73 10.87
CA GLY A 69 19.20 19.09 11.38
C GLY A 69 19.03 20.18 10.34
N GLU A 70 18.70 19.86 9.10
CA GLU A 70 18.36 20.86 8.07
C GLU A 70 17.20 21.74 8.55
N PRO A 71 17.29 23.07 8.52
CA PRO A 71 16.22 23.97 8.89
C PRO A 71 14.99 23.80 7.97
N ILE A 72 13.81 23.71 8.58
CA ILE A 72 12.53 23.55 7.89
C ILE A 72 11.69 24.82 8.09
N TYR A 73 11.26 25.40 6.99
CA TYR A 73 10.53 26.65 6.94
C TYR A 73 9.08 26.46 6.52
N ALA A 74 8.18 27.28 7.07
CA ALA A 74 6.78 27.27 6.67
C ALA A 74 6.62 27.66 5.19
N ALA A 75 5.95 26.82 4.41
CA ALA A 75 5.77 27.04 2.97
C ALA A 75 4.84 28.21 2.65
N ALA A 76 3.88 28.54 3.54
CA ALA A 76 2.99 29.70 3.44
C ALA A 76 2.54 30.16 4.83
N THR A 77 1.99 31.36 4.91
CA THR A 77 1.38 31.88 6.15
C THR A 77 0.14 31.06 6.52
N GLY A 78 -0.03 30.76 7.80
CA GLY A 78 -1.14 29.98 8.32
C GLY A 78 -1.08 29.81 9.83
N TRP A 79 -1.56 28.68 10.33
CA TRP A 79 -1.47 28.31 11.75
C TRP A 79 -1.26 26.80 11.88
N ILE A 80 -0.68 26.38 12.99
CA ILE A 80 -0.58 24.95 13.31
C ILE A 80 -1.99 24.43 13.56
N HIS A 81 -2.45 23.55 12.65
CA HIS A 81 -3.74 22.90 12.77
C HIS A 81 -3.64 21.58 13.54
N ARG A 82 -2.56 20.83 13.31
CA ARG A 82 -2.28 19.57 13.98
C ARG A 82 -0.79 19.40 14.17
N ILE A 83 -0.41 18.82 15.31
CA ILE A 83 0.98 18.49 15.63
C ILE A 83 1.02 17.13 16.30
N LYS A 84 2.00 16.30 15.96
CA LYS A 84 2.11 14.94 16.48
C LYS A 84 3.55 14.57 16.75
N ILE A 85 3.75 13.78 17.80
CA ILE A 85 4.97 13.06 18.12
C ILE A 85 4.62 11.58 18.18
N SER A 86 5.27 10.76 17.36
CA SER A 86 5.04 9.33 17.28
C SER A 86 6.31 8.59 16.89
N SER A 87 6.48 7.36 17.35
CA SER A 87 7.60 6.49 16.99
C SER A 87 7.45 5.89 15.58
N PHE A 88 6.25 5.95 14.97
CA PHE A 88 5.95 5.33 13.67
C PHE A 88 5.27 6.31 12.71
N GLY A 89 5.06 5.87 11.46
CA GLY A 89 4.43 6.69 10.42
C GLY A 89 5.27 7.93 10.10
N TYR A 90 4.65 9.12 10.12
CA TYR A 90 5.34 10.40 9.88
C TYR A 90 6.30 10.84 11.01
N GLY A 91 6.35 10.10 12.12
CA GLY A 91 7.20 10.47 13.25
C GLY A 91 6.74 11.78 13.91
N ASN A 92 7.69 12.70 14.13
CA ASN A 92 7.37 14.07 14.52
C ASN A 92 6.88 14.83 13.29
N VAL A 93 5.65 15.38 13.36
CA VAL A 93 5.00 15.99 12.20
C VAL A 93 4.20 17.23 12.58
N ILE A 94 4.25 18.24 11.71
CA ILE A 94 3.45 19.46 11.78
C ILE A 94 2.50 19.51 10.58
N TYR A 95 1.26 19.93 10.81
CA TYR A 95 0.27 20.25 9.79
C TYR A 95 -0.08 21.73 9.92
N LEU A 96 0.23 22.53 8.89
CA LEU A 96 -0.14 23.94 8.82
C LEU A 96 -1.37 24.10 7.94
N LYS A 97 -2.41 24.73 8.45
CA LYS A 97 -3.58 25.14 7.67
C LYS A 97 -3.43 26.58 7.22
N HIS A 98 -3.76 26.83 5.95
CA HIS A 98 -3.54 28.11 5.29
C HIS A 98 -4.87 28.82 4.97
N PRO A 99 -4.87 30.16 4.83
CA PRO A 99 -6.06 30.91 4.37
C PRO A 99 -6.60 30.46 3.01
N SER A 100 -5.75 29.86 2.15
CA SER A 100 -6.16 29.22 0.91
C SER A 100 -7.06 28.01 1.11
N GLY A 101 -7.18 27.48 2.35
CA GLY A 101 -7.86 26.23 2.69
C GLY A 101 -6.99 24.98 2.58
N ASN A 102 -5.83 25.07 1.91
CA ASN A 102 -4.88 23.96 1.85
C ASN A 102 -4.23 23.69 3.22
N ILE A 103 -3.69 22.47 3.36
CA ILE A 103 -2.89 22.05 4.50
C ILE A 103 -1.52 21.63 3.98
N THR A 104 -0.42 22.12 4.60
CA THR A 104 0.92 21.58 4.36
C THR A 104 1.35 20.69 5.51
N VAL A 105 2.01 19.57 5.17
CA VAL A 105 2.46 18.55 6.14
C VAL A 105 3.97 18.47 6.09
N TYR A 106 4.62 18.41 7.25
CA TYR A 106 6.06 18.36 7.42
C TYR A 106 6.39 17.16 8.31
N GLY A 107 6.77 16.05 7.71
CA GLY A 107 7.03 14.78 8.38
C GLY A 107 8.51 14.45 8.61
N HIS A 108 8.76 13.42 9.40
CA HIS A 108 10.06 12.89 9.78
C HIS A 108 11.00 13.88 10.47
N LEU A 109 10.42 14.89 11.14
CA LEU A 109 11.16 15.96 11.81
C LEU A 109 11.99 15.40 12.97
N ARG A 110 13.23 15.90 13.15
CA ARG A 110 14.05 15.58 14.31
C ARG A 110 13.45 16.19 15.58
N ASN A 111 13.14 17.47 15.52
CA ASN A 111 12.53 18.25 16.59
C ASN A 111 11.88 19.51 16.00
N PHE A 112 10.99 20.12 16.75
CA PHE A 112 10.38 21.40 16.40
C PHE A 112 11.33 22.57 16.69
N ASN A 113 10.95 23.80 16.34
CA ASN A 113 11.66 24.98 16.80
C ASN A 113 11.63 25.06 18.34
N PRO A 114 12.55 25.77 19.01
CA PRO A 114 12.68 25.71 20.47
C PRO A 114 11.41 26.07 21.25
N ALA A 115 10.64 27.04 20.77
CA ALA A 115 9.40 27.45 21.44
C ALA A 115 8.30 26.39 21.36
N LEU A 116 8.12 25.84 20.17
CA LEU A 116 7.13 24.77 19.90
C LEU A 116 7.53 23.47 20.58
N GLU A 117 8.82 23.14 20.63
CA GLU A 117 9.34 21.97 21.33
C GLU A 117 9.07 22.05 22.85
N ALA A 118 9.34 23.20 23.45
CA ALA A 118 9.06 23.41 24.86
C ALA A 118 7.56 23.33 25.17
N TRP A 119 6.72 23.93 24.30
CA TRP A 119 5.27 23.89 24.44
C TRP A 119 4.75 22.43 24.31
N MET A 120 5.18 21.70 23.30
CA MET A 120 4.75 20.32 23.08
C MET A 120 5.20 19.39 24.23
N LYS A 121 6.44 19.54 24.70
CA LYS A 121 6.96 18.79 25.85
C LYS A 121 6.12 19.02 27.10
N LYS A 122 5.74 20.28 27.40
CA LYS A 122 4.83 20.61 28.50
C LYS A 122 3.49 19.86 28.34
N LYS A 123 2.89 19.84 27.13
CA LYS A 123 1.64 19.12 26.87
C LYS A 123 1.78 17.59 27.09
N MET A 124 2.91 17.01 26.72
CA MET A 124 3.20 15.59 26.96
C MET A 124 3.32 15.27 28.45
N TYR A 125 3.94 16.16 29.24
CA TYR A 125 3.99 16.03 30.71
C TYR A 125 2.62 16.19 31.37
N GLU A 126 1.80 17.14 30.91
CA GLU A 126 0.42 17.32 31.37
C GLU A 126 -0.43 16.06 31.10
N ALA A 127 -0.25 15.45 29.93
CA ALA A 127 -0.96 14.22 29.52
C ALA A 127 -0.33 12.92 30.07
N LYS A 128 0.92 12.97 30.57
CA LYS A 128 1.75 11.79 30.90
C LYS A 128 1.82 10.79 29.76
N GLN A 129 2.09 11.27 28.54
CA GLN A 129 2.14 10.45 27.33
C GLN A 129 3.47 10.62 26.60
N ASN A 130 4.10 9.51 26.22
CA ASN A 130 5.35 9.48 25.46
C ASN A 130 5.13 9.78 23.96
N GLU A 131 3.92 9.59 23.48
CA GLU A 131 3.45 10.00 22.15
C GLU A 131 2.18 10.84 22.32
N LEU A 132 2.04 11.88 21.52
CA LEU A 132 0.90 12.79 21.65
C LEU A 132 0.54 13.41 20.30
N GLU A 133 -0.76 13.49 20.03
CA GLU A 133 -1.32 14.18 18.88
C GLU A 133 -2.32 15.23 19.36
N LEU A 134 -2.16 16.47 18.90
CA LEU A 134 -3.02 17.59 19.25
C LEU A 134 -3.57 18.25 17.99
N THR A 135 -4.87 18.51 17.99
CA THR A 135 -5.53 19.38 17.02
C THR A 135 -5.78 20.72 17.69
N LEU A 136 -5.32 21.80 17.05
CA LEU A 136 -5.38 23.16 17.59
C LEU A 136 -6.48 23.97 16.91
N THR A 137 -7.00 24.96 17.65
CA THR A 137 -7.99 25.88 17.11
C THR A 137 -7.36 26.88 16.15
N MET A 138 -8.20 27.45 15.29
CA MET A 138 -7.75 28.45 14.31
C MET A 138 -7.04 29.63 14.99
N GLY A 139 -5.80 29.89 14.57
CA GLY A 139 -5.02 31.02 15.04
C GLY A 139 -4.38 30.87 16.43
N GLU A 140 -4.49 29.71 17.10
CA GLU A 140 -3.88 29.44 18.41
C GLU A 140 -2.35 29.54 18.36
N ILE A 141 -1.72 28.99 17.32
CA ILE A 141 -0.29 29.18 17.04
C ILE A 141 -0.15 29.65 15.59
N PRO A 142 -0.13 30.97 15.36
CA PRO A 142 0.04 31.53 14.01
C PRO A 142 1.49 31.37 13.54
N ILE A 143 1.67 31.13 12.23
CA ILE A 143 2.98 30.93 11.58
C ILE A 143 3.03 31.80 10.32
N LYS A 144 4.14 32.49 10.11
CA LYS A 144 4.38 33.30 8.90
C LYS A 144 5.09 32.46 7.83
N LYS A 145 4.82 32.75 6.55
CA LYS A 145 5.60 32.19 5.42
C LYS A 145 7.08 32.45 5.64
N GLY A 146 7.93 31.42 5.50
CA GLY A 146 9.37 31.49 5.71
C GLY A 146 9.82 31.44 7.16
N GLU A 147 8.92 31.31 8.13
CA GLU A 147 9.28 31.12 9.54
C GLU A 147 9.89 29.75 9.76
N LEU A 148 10.96 29.67 10.57
CA LEU A 148 11.57 28.42 11.01
C LEU A 148 10.61 27.68 11.93
N ILE A 149 10.14 26.50 11.54
CA ILE A 149 9.16 25.72 12.31
C ILE A 149 9.76 24.46 12.95
N ALA A 150 10.81 23.89 12.32
CA ALA A 150 11.39 22.61 12.76
C ALA A 150 12.78 22.40 12.17
N TYR A 151 13.35 21.24 12.50
CA TYR A 151 14.58 20.72 11.91
C TYR A 151 14.32 19.33 11.31
N GLY A 152 14.81 19.09 10.11
CA GLY A 152 14.69 17.84 9.41
C GLY A 152 15.37 16.69 10.13
N GLY A 153 14.80 15.53 10.06
CA GLY A 153 15.27 14.34 10.79
C GLY A 153 15.02 13.03 10.07
N ASN A 154 14.86 12.00 10.87
CA ASN A 154 14.62 10.61 10.41
C ASN A 154 13.64 9.88 11.34
N THR A 155 12.73 10.58 12.01
CA THR A 155 11.78 9.98 12.94
C THR A 155 10.68 9.22 12.24
N GLY A 156 10.02 8.30 12.94
CA GLY A 156 8.95 7.48 12.38
C GLY A 156 9.45 6.40 11.40
N SER A 157 8.62 6.05 10.43
CA SER A 157 8.91 4.98 9.46
C SER A 157 9.77 5.43 8.28
N SER A 158 10.77 6.28 8.53
CA SER A 158 11.71 6.81 7.53
C SER A 158 12.93 5.90 7.37
N GLY A 159 13.40 5.70 6.14
CA GLY A 159 14.61 4.92 5.82
C GLY A 159 15.92 5.70 5.91
N GLY A 160 15.89 7.02 6.10
CA GLY A 160 17.07 7.90 6.17
C GLY A 160 16.68 9.37 6.30
N PRO A 161 17.62 10.29 6.65
CA PRO A 161 17.33 11.70 6.86
C PRO A 161 16.74 12.39 5.63
N HIS A 162 15.49 12.88 5.73
CA HIS A 162 14.79 13.68 4.72
C HIS A 162 13.61 14.43 5.33
N LEU A 163 13.06 15.41 4.62
CA LEU A 163 11.74 15.96 4.91
C LEU A 163 10.72 15.32 3.98
N HIS A 164 9.71 14.67 4.53
CA HIS A 164 8.49 14.36 3.80
C HIS A 164 7.55 15.56 3.84
N PHE A 165 7.23 16.13 2.67
CA PHE A 165 6.43 17.34 2.54
C PHE A 165 5.21 17.09 1.65
N GLU A 166 4.01 17.44 2.15
CA GLU A 166 2.77 17.32 1.39
C GLU A 166 2.04 18.67 1.29
N ILE A 167 1.25 18.81 0.24
CA ILE A 167 0.16 19.79 0.14
C ILE A 167 -1.14 19.01 0.04
N ARG A 168 -2.08 19.31 0.93
CA ARG A 168 -3.42 18.71 0.95
C ARG A 168 -4.48 19.76 0.66
N ASP A 169 -5.60 19.31 0.13
CA ASP A 169 -6.79 20.17 0.00
C ASP A 169 -7.60 20.23 1.29
N SER A 170 -8.73 20.94 1.25
CA SER A 170 -9.63 21.11 2.40
C SER A 170 -10.34 19.82 2.84
N LEU A 171 -10.32 18.78 2.01
CA LEU A 171 -10.86 17.43 2.29
C LEU A 171 -9.77 16.46 2.77
N ASP A 172 -8.58 16.98 3.10
CA ASP A 172 -7.40 16.20 3.55
C ASP A 172 -6.86 15.22 2.48
N ARG A 173 -7.12 15.48 1.16
CA ARG A 173 -6.56 14.70 0.06
C ARG A 173 -5.20 15.27 -0.31
N ALA A 174 -4.20 14.42 -0.47
CA ALA A 174 -2.87 14.83 -0.91
C ALA A 174 -2.90 15.21 -2.41
N LEU A 175 -2.27 16.33 -2.74
CA LEU A 175 -2.12 16.87 -4.09
C LEU A 175 -0.64 16.84 -4.48
N ASP A 176 -0.32 16.79 -5.79
CA ASP A 176 1.07 16.86 -6.25
C ASP A 176 1.70 18.23 -5.90
N PRO A 177 2.66 18.29 -4.96
CA PRO A 177 3.23 19.58 -4.56
C PRO A 177 4.07 20.26 -5.66
N LEU A 178 4.55 19.52 -6.68
CA LEU A 178 5.32 20.11 -7.80
C LEU A 178 4.51 21.09 -8.62
N VAL A 179 3.16 20.98 -8.61
CA VAL A 179 2.26 21.95 -9.24
C VAL A 179 2.41 23.36 -8.65
N ALA A 180 2.90 23.49 -7.41
CA ALA A 180 3.20 24.81 -6.81
C ALA A 180 4.29 25.58 -7.56
N GLY A 181 5.09 24.92 -8.40
CA GLY A 181 6.05 25.54 -9.31
C GLY A 181 7.34 25.96 -8.62
N TYR A 182 7.95 25.07 -7.84
CA TYR A 182 9.23 25.30 -7.18
C TYR A 182 10.37 25.43 -8.19
N SER A 183 11.00 26.61 -8.26
CA SER A 183 12.18 26.85 -9.10
C SER A 183 13.44 26.17 -8.59
N GLU A 184 13.45 25.74 -7.34
CA GLU A 184 14.54 25.05 -6.64
C GLU A 184 14.69 23.58 -7.07
N ILE A 185 13.65 23.00 -7.66
CA ILE A 185 13.63 21.62 -8.13
C ILE A 185 13.55 21.66 -9.65
N LEU A 186 14.54 21.11 -10.33
CA LEU A 186 14.60 21.09 -11.80
C LEU A 186 14.46 19.68 -12.32
N ASP A 187 13.80 19.56 -13.47
CA ASP A 187 13.69 18.32 -14.19
C ASP A 187 13.53 18.53 -15.70
N LYS A 188 14.45 17.92 -16.47
CA LYS A 188 14.46 17.87 -17.93
C LYS A 188 14.61 16.43 -18.44
N ILE A 189 14.54 15.47 -17.55
CA ILE A 189 14.76 14.05 -17.85
C ILE A 189 13.40 13.41 -18.06
N ALA A 190 13.20 12.80 -19.23
CA ALA A 190 11.94 12.10 -19.50
C ALA A 190 11.94 10.71 -18.84
N PRO A 191 10.76 10.20 -18.40
CA PRO A 191 10.64 8.89 -17.77
C PRO A 191 11.24 7.76 -18.57
N THR A 192 11.76 6.74 -17.88
CA THR A 192 12.42 5.57 -18.47
C THR A 192 11.52 4.33 -18.29
N PRO A 193 10.97 3.76 -19.37
CA PRO A 193 10.27 2.49 -19.32
C PRO A 193 11.26 1.34 -19.09
N GLN A 194 10.95 0.45 -18.15
CA GLN A 194 11.76 -0.73 -17.83
C GLN A 194 11.18 -2.00 -18.43
N LYS A 195 9.87 -2.20 -18.25
CA LYS A 195 9.14 -3.36 -18.75
C LYS A 195 7.71 -2.99 -19.17
N ILE A 196 7.23 -3.70 -20.18
CA ILE A 196 5.83 -3.72 -20.60
C ILE A 196 5.31 -5.13 -20.40
N ALA A 197 4.12 -5.25 -19.79
CA ALA A 197 3.45 -6.53 -19.73
C ALA A 197 2.12 -6.49 -20.50
N ILE A 198 1.83 -7.57 -21.21
CA ILE A 198 0.57 -7.83 -21.88
C ILE A 198 -0.16 -8.93 -21.12
N VAL A 199 -1.41 -8.69 -20.76
CA VAL A 199 -2.16 -9.54 -19.81
C VAL A 199 -3.48 -9.97 -20.43
N PRO A 200 -3.81 -11.28 -20.48
CA PRO A 200 -5.14 -11.74 -20.85
C PRO A 200 -6.12 -11.41 -19.71
N LEU A 201 -7.30 -10.86 -20.04
CA LEU A 201 -8.26 -10.37 -19.05
C LEU A 201 -9.50 -11.26 -18.85
N GLU A 202 -9.83 -12.10 -19.83
CA GLU A 202 -11.00 -12.98 -19.82
C GLU A 202 -10.60 -14.43 -20.15
N LEU A 203 -11.52 -15.36 -19.92
CA LEU A 203 -11.29 -16.80 -20.09
C LEU A 203 -10.84 -17.19 -21.52
N ASP A 204 -11.35 -16.46 -22.51
CA ASP A 204 -11.05 -16.64 -23.94
C ASP A 204 -9.85 -15.84 -24.44
N SER A 205 -9.26 -15.02 -23.58
CA SER A 205 -8.13 -14.17 -23.95
C SER A 205 -6.81 -14.94 -23.97
N ARG A 206 -5.95 -14.64 -24.94
CA ARG A 206 -4.61 -15.25 -25.08
C ARG A 206 -3.57 -14.20 -25.45
N VAL A 207 -2.36 -14.43 -24.99
CA VAL A 207 -1.15 -13.74 -25.43
C VAL A 207 -0.17 -14.80 -25.94
N ASN A 208 0.20 -14.73 -27.21
CA ASN A 208 0.99 -15.73 -27.92
C ASN A 208 0.41 -17.15 -27.71
N GLY A 209 -0.90 -17.29 -27.91
CA GLY A 209 -1.65 -18.54 -27.81
C GLY A 209 -1.90 -19.04 -26.38
N LYS A 210 -1.38 -18.39 -25.34
CA LYS A 210 -1.44 -18.86 -23.94
C LYS A 210 -2.21 -17.90 -23.04
N PHE A 211 -2.93 -18.42 -22.05
CA PHE A 211 -3.45 -17.63 -20.93
C PHE A 211 -2.32 -17.39 -19.95
N GLN A 212 -1.54 -16.35 -20.22
CA GLN A 212 -0.41 -15.96 -19.37
C GLN A 212 -0.08 -14.48 -19.55
N ARG A 213 0.43 -13.86 -18.50
CA ARG A 213 1.03 -12.54 -18.52
C ARG A 213 2.40 -12.63 -19.21
N LEU A 214 2.64 -11.81 -20.22
CA LEU A 214 3.89 -11.73 -20.97
C LEU A 214 4.61 -10.43 -20.62
N GLU A 215 5.82 -10.52 -20.07
CA GLU A 215 6.68 -9.37 -19.78
C GLU A 215 7.78 -9.22 -20.83
N LEU A 216 7.93 -8.02 -21.35
CA LEU A 216 8.91 -7.67 -22.38
C LEU A 216 9.70 -6.44 -21.96
N THR A 217 10.96 -6.36 -22.38
CA THR A 217 11.83 -5.21 -22.15
C THR A 217 11.85 -4.34 -23.40
N PRO A 218 11.37 -3.10 -23.36
CA PRO A 218 11.40 -2.22 -24.52
C PRO A 218 12.83 -1.74 -24.80
N VAL A 219 13.17 -1.68 -26.08
CA VAL A 219 14.50 -1.26 -26.58
C VAL A 219 14.45 0.18 -27.05
N LEU A 220 15.43 1.00 -26.66
CA LEU A 220 15.55 2.39 -27.09
C LEU A 220 15.91 2.44 -28.59
N ASN A 221 15.13 3.18 -29.36
CA ASN A 221 15.34 3.43 -30.76
C ASN A 221 15.14 4.94 -31.05
N GLY A 222 16.24 5.66 -31.21
CA GLY A 222 16.24 7.11 -31.30
C GLY A 222 15.70 7.76 -30.01
N SER A 223 14.62 8.53 -30.11
CA SER A 223 13.97 9.20 -28.96
C SER A 223 12.82 8.41 -28.35
N SER A 224 12.46 7.25 -28.90
CA SER A 224 11.37 6.39 -28.42
C SER A 224 11.87 4.99 -28.11
N TYR A 225 11.08 4.26 -27.30
CA TYR A 225 11.29 2.84 -27.07
C TYR A 225 10.34 2.02 -27.94
N SER A 226 10.70 0.79 -28.25
CA SER A 226 9.85 -0.14 -29.00
C SER A 226 9.98 -1.56 -28.48
N LEU A 227 8.90 -2.34 -28.57
CA LEU A 227 8.96 -3.78 -28.52
C LEU A 227 9.16 -4.30 -29.95
N THR A 228 10.15 -5.13 -30.14
CA THR A 228 10.53 -5.67 -31.46
C THR A 228 9.77 -6.95 -31.81
N GLU A 229 9.23 -7.63 -30.81
CA GLU A 229 8.48 -8.88 -30.95
C GLU A 229 7.10 -8.63 -31.57
N ASN A 230 6.67 -9.53 -32.43
CA ASN A 230 5.30 -9.60 -32.92
C ASN A 230 4.43 -10.30 -31.87
N ILE A 231 3.58 -9.56 -31.17
CA ILE A 231 2.74 -10.08 -30.09
C ILE A 231 1.39 -10.47 -30.68
N GLN A 232 1.09 -11.75 -30.64
CA GLN A 232 -0.19 -12.31 -31.07
C GLN A 232 -1.19 -12.28 -29.91
N VAL A 233 -2.42 -11.83 -30.17
CA VAL A 233 -3.44 -11.71 -29.13
C VAL A 233 -4.80 -12.22 -29.63
N THR A 234 -5.58 -12.77 -28.69
CA THR A 234 -6.97 -13.16 -28.89
C THR A 234 -7.78 -12.64 -27.71
N GLY A 235 -9.01 -12.20 -27.92
CA GLY A 235 -9.91 -11.69 -26.88
C GLY A 235 -9.42 -10.36 -26.28
N LYS A 236 -9.81 -10.08 -25.04
CA LYS A 236 -9.51 -8.83 -24.35
C LYS A 236 -8.18 -8.91 -23.60
N ILE A 237 -7.32 -7.94 -23.84
CA ILE A 237 -6.03 -7.83 -23.16
C ILE A 237 -5.88 -6.47 -22.49
N GLY A 238 -5.02 -6.43 -21.47
CA GLY A 238 -4.57 -5.22 -20.80
C GLY A 238 -3.07 -5.01 -20.98
N ILE A 239 -2.64 -3.75 -20.84
CA ILE A 239 -1.22 -3.37 -20.84
C ILE A 239 -0.85 -2.90 -19.44
N GLU A 240 0.33 -3.31 -18.96
CA GLU A 240 0.92 -2.85 -17.71
C GLU A 240 2.32 -2.31 -17.97
N VAL A 241 2.68 -1.23 -17.27
CA VAL A 241 3.97 -0.55 -17.46
C VAL A 241 4.73 -0.49 -16.14
N GLN A 242 5.98 -0.94 -16.17
CA GLN A 242 6.98 -0.65 -15.15
C GLN A 242 7.96 0.37 -15.71
N GLY A 243 8.24 1.41 -14.94
CA GLY A 243 9.19 2.45 -15.28
C GLY A 243 9.52 3.31 -14.07
N TYR A 244 10.43 4.23 -14.27
CA TYR A 244 10.82 5.23 -13.27
C TYR A 244 11.15 6.54 -13.96
N ASP A 245 11.20 7.58 -13.16
CA ASP A 245 11.69 8.89 -13.54
C ASP A 245 12.93 9.29 -12.72
N LYS A 246 13.70 10.26 -13.19
CA LYS A 246 14.81 10.87 -12.46
C LYS A 246 14.73 12.38 -12.58
N LEU A 247 15.01 13.08 -11.50
CA LEU A 247 15.13 14.52 -11.53
C LEU A 247 16.60 14.94 -11.73
N ASP A 248 16.81 16.12 -12.35
CA ASP A 248 18.14 16.67 -12.62
C ASP A 248 19.05 16.72 -11.37
N GLY A 249 20.19 16.05 -11.43
CA GLY A 249 21.19 16.01 -10.35
C GLY A 249 20.86 15.07 -9.20
N ALA A 250 19.87 14.18 -9.36
CA ALA A 250 19.52 13.14 -8.40
C ALA A 250 19.55 11.76 -9.06
N GLU A 251 20.12 10.76 -8.36
CA GLU A 251 20.18 9.37 -8.86
C GLU A 251 18.98 8.51 -8.45
N ASN A 252 18.09 9.06 -7.63
CA ASN A 252 16.90 8.34 -7.16
C ASN A 252 15.93 8.05 -8.32
N GLN A 253 15.36 6.88 -8.28
CA GLN A 253 14.25 6.50 -9.16
C GLN A 253 12.94 6.97 -8.53
N ASN A 254 12.29 7.91 -9.18
CA ASN A 254 11.02 8.50 -8.75
C ASN A 254 9.85 7.94 -9.57
N GLY A 255 8.62 8.24 -9.16
CA GLY A 255 7.41 7.97 -9.93
C GLY A 255 7.13 9.02 -10.99
N PHE A 256 6.17 8.74 -11.84
CA PHE A 256 5.60 9.70 -12.79
C PHE A 256 4.08 9.53 -12.85
N PRO A 257 3.32 10.64 -12.85
CA PRO A 257 1.89 10.61 -12.56
C PRO A 257 0.98 10.37 -13.76
N LYS A 258 1.51 10.46 -15.03
CA LYS A 258 0.66 10.52 -16.20
C LYS A 258 1.01 9.46 -17.24
N PHE A 259 -0.04 8.86 -17.82
CA PHE A 259 0.07 7.95 -18.95
C PHE A 259 -0.98 8.31 -20.02
N GLU A 260 -0.62 8.16 -21.28
CA GLU A 260 -1.54 8.19 -22.41
C GLU A 260 -1.31 6.94 -23.26
N VAL A 261 -2.37 6.23 -23.57
CA VAL A 261 -2.36 5.08 -24.50
C VAL A 261 -3.17 5.46 -25.72
N SER A 262 -2.60 5.33 -26.89
CA SER A 262 -3.25 5.64 -28.16
C SER A 262 -2.93 4.58 -29.21
N ASP A 263 -3.73 4.55 -30.27
CA ASP A 263 -3.47 3.79 -31.49
C ASP A 263 -3.74 4.65 -32.72
N ASP A 264 -3.83 4.01 -33.89
CA ASP A 264 -4.09 4.70 -35.17
C ASP A 264 -5.49 5.35 -35.22
N SER A 265 -6.43 4.95 -34.34
CA SER A 265 -7.78 5.52 -34.24
C SER A 265 -7.87 6.71 -33.27
N GLY A 266 -6.86 6.90 -32.42
CA GLY A 266 -6.81 7.99 -31.44
C GLY A 266 -6.45 7.57 -30.01
N LEU A 267 -6.88 8.39 -29.05
CA LEU A 267 -6.61 8.18 -27.62
C LEU A 267 -7.54 7.10 -27.05
N LEU A 268 -6.94 6.04 -26.48
CA LEU A 268 -7.65 4.93 -25.82
C LEU A 268 -7.77 5.15 -24.31
N LEU A 269 -6.71 5.64 -23.67
CA LEU A 269 -6.68 5.87 -22.23
C LEU A 269 -5.80 7.08 -21.91
N LYS A 270 -6.28 7.90 -20.99
CA LYS A 270 -5.46 8.90 -20.28
C LYS A 270 -5.60 8.66 -18.79
N LEU A 271 -4.48 8.42 -18.13
CA LEU A 271 -4.39 8.20 -16.71
C LEU A 271 -3.60 9.35 -16.07
N LEU A 272 -4.13 9.90 -14.98
CA LEU A 272 -3.47 10.94 -14.19
C LEU A 272 -3.69 10.64 -12.70
N VAL A 273 -2.59 10.58 -11.96
CA VAL A 273 -2.59 10.56 -10.50
C VAL A 273 -2.19 11.96 -10.04
N ASP A 274 -3.16 12.84 -9.81
CA ASP A 274 -2.97 14.24 -9.39
C ASP A 274 -3.40 14.48 -7.94
N GLN A 275 -4.11 13.52 -7.35
CA GLN A 275 -4.54 13.56 -5.97
C GLN A 275 -4.61 12.14 -5.38
N VAL A 276 -4.44 12.03 -4.08
CA VAL A 276 -4.61 10.78 -3.32
C VAL A 276 -5.55 11.03 -2.14
N ASP A 277 -6.69 10.35 -2.15
CA ASP A 277 -7.61 10.31 -1.02
C ASP A 277 -7.21 9.17 -0.07
N PHE A 278 -6.87 9.51 1.17
CA PHE A 278 -6.45 8.52 2.18
C PHE A 278 -7.54 7.49 2.52
N ASN A 279 -8.82 7.85 2.34
CA ASN A 279 -9.92 6.91 2.53
C ASN A 279 -9.92 5.79 1.49
N TYR A 280 -9.23 5.98 0.36
CA TYR A 280 -9.19 5.01 -0.74
C TYR A 280 -7.76 4.61 -1.15
N THR A 281 -6.77 4.96 -0.35
CA THR A 281 -5.36 4.74 -0.69
C THR A 281 -5.03 3.28 -1.06
N ARG A 282 -5.72 2.30 -0.46
CA ARG A 282 -5.49 0.86 -0.77
C ARG A 282 -6.02 0.42 -2.14
N HIS A 283 -6.85 1.22 -2.84
CA HIS A 283 -7.20 0.95 -4.24
C HIS A 283 -5.97 0.93 -5.15
N PHE A 284 -4.86 1.52 -4.71
CA PHE A 284 -3.54 1.35 -5.30
C PHE A 284 -3.22 -0.13 -5.62
N LEU A 285 -3.58 -1.06 -4.73
CA LEU A 285 -3.31 -2.49 -4.88
C LEU A 285 -4.09 -3.13 -6.04
N LEU A 286 -5.26 -2.58 -6.40
CA LEU A 286 -6.00 -2.99 -7.60
C LEU A 286 -5.41 -2.39 -8.88
N HIS A 287 -4.85 -1.19 -8.78
CA HIS A 287 -4.30 -0.44 -9.90
C HIS A 287 -2.90 -0.91 -10.29
N THR A 288 -2.19 -1.58 -9.39
CA THR A 288 -0.82 -2.05 -9.64
C THR A 288 -0.74 -3.57 -9.71
N HIS A 289 0.33 -4.07 -10.32
CA HIS A 289 0.72 -5.47 -10.24
C HIS A 289 2.04 -5.56 -9.48
N GLN A 290 2.03 -6.29 -8.36
CA GLN A 290 3.19 -6.49 -7.46
C GLN A 290 3.89 -5.18 -7.03
N ASN A 291 3.13 -4.06 -6.92
CA ASN A 291 3.64 -2.72 -6.56
C ASN A 291 4.77 -2.21 -7.49
N ARG A 292 4.84 -2.71 -8.71
CA ARG A 292 5.91 -2.38 -9.68
C ARG A 292 5.38 -1.95 -11.03
N PHE A 293 4.26 -2.51 -11.47
CA PHE A 293 3.62 -2.18 -12.74
C PHE A 293 2.36 -1.36 -12.50
N THR A 294 2.18 -0.30 -13.22
CA THR A 294 0.92 0.42 -13.33
C THR A 294 0.05 -0.24 -14.39
N LYS A 295 -1.18 -0.61 -14.05
CA LYS A 295 -2.15 -1.16 -15.01
C LYS A 295 -2.75 -0.02 -15.81
N LEU A 296 -2.68 -0.12 -17.13
CA LEU A 296 -3.27 0.83 -18.07
C LEU A 296 -4.62 0.32 -18.62
N TYR A 297 -5.40 -0.33 -17.76
CA TYR A 297 -6.74 -0.82 -18.06
C TYR A 297 -7.58 -0.88 -16.78
N PHE A 298 -8.89 -0.71 -16.91
CA PHE A 298 -9.85 -0.78 -15.82
C PHE A 298 -11.00 -1.72 -16.16
N GLN A 299 -11.58 -2.34 -15.13
CA GLN A 299 -12.89 -2.94 -15.24
C GLN A 299 -13.94 -1.84 -15.06
N LYS A 300 -15.02 -1.86 -15.85
CA LYS A 300 -16.08 -0.82 -15.83
C LYS A 300 -16.63 -0.49 -14.44
N ASP A 301 -16.62 -1.47 -13.53
CA ASP A 301 -17.19 -1.35 -12.19
C ASP A 301 -16.18 -0.92 -11.12
N LEU A 302 -14.89 -0.81 -11.46
CA LEU A 302 -13.86 -0.35 -10.54
C LEU A 302 -13.82 1.18 -10.52
N LYS A 303 -14.35 1.76 -9.45
CA LYS A 303 -14.28 3.19 -9.19
C LYS A 303 -13.02 3.49 -8.39
N PHE A 304 -12.01 4.01 -9.04
CA PHE A 304 -10.85 4.58 -8.36
C PHE A 304 -11.16 6.04 -8.02
N SER A 305 -11.30 6.35 -6.75
CA SER A 305 -11.64 7.72 -6.29
C SER A 305 -10.51 8.74 -6.50
N PHE A 306 -9.27 8.27 -6.73
CA PHE A 306 -8.09 9.10 -6.95
C PHE A 306 -7.52 8.99 -8.37
N LEU A 307 -8.13 8.19 -9.23
CA LEU A 307 -7.78 8.04 -10.63
C LEU A 307 -8.98 8.50 -11.44
N THR A 308 -8.85 9.61 -12.12
CA THR A 308 -9.85 10.05 -13.09
C THR A 308 -9.36 9.61 -14.48
N PRO A 309 -9.83 8.46 -15.01
CA PRO A 309 -9.62 8.16 -16.41
C PRO A 309 -10.37 9.22 -17.20
N ASN A 310 -9.66 10.12 -17.83
CA ASN A 310 -10.25 11.20 -18.61
C ASN A 310 -10.47 10.71 -20.05
N THR A 311 -11.11 9.53 -20.19
CA THR A 311 -11.35 8.90 -21.48
C THR A 311 -12.65 8.11 -21.49
N PRO A 312 -13.30 8.00 -22.64
CA PRO A 312 -14.51 7.18 -22.82
C PRO A 312 -14.22 5.66 -22.75
N ASP A 313 -12.96 5.24 -22.82
CA ASP A 313 -12.56 3.83 -22.86
C ASP A 313 -11.86 3.40 -21.54
N THR A 314 -11.93 2.10 -21.26
CA THR A 314 -11.35 1.48 -20.06
C THR A 314 -9.88 1.08 -20.23
N GLY A 315 -9.26 1.33 -21.39
CA GLY A 315 -7.92 0.84 -21.73
C GLY A 315 -7.83 -0.65 -22.03
N VAL A 316 -8.97 -1.34 -22.10
CA VAL A 316 -9.04 -2.74 -22.54
C VAL A 316 -8.91 -2.79 -24.06
N ILE A 317 -7.94 -3.58 -24.54
CA ILE A 317 -7.63 -3.67 -25.96
C ILE A 317 -8.14 -5.01 -26.52
N GLN A 318 -8.75 -4.97 -27.69
CA GLN A 318 -9.12 -6.13 -28.49
C GLN A 318 -8.65 -5.91 -29.92
N VAL A 319 -8.11 -6.95 -30.55
CA VAL A 319 -7.63 -6.91 -31.94
C VAL A 319 -8.39 -7.97 -32.74
N GLU A 320 -9.03 -7.55 -33.83
CA GLU A 320 -9.73 -8.45 -34.73
C GLU A 320 -8.74 -9.43 -35.39
N THR A 321 -9.17 -10.68 -35.59
CA THR A 321 -8.39 -11.70 -36.27
C THR A 321 -7.87 -11.24 -37.63
N GLY A 322 -6.60 -11.45 -37.87
CA GLY A 322 -5.90 -11.04 -39.09
C GLY A 322 -5.59 -9.54 -39.16
N LYS A 323 -6.02 -8.74 -38.18
CA LYS A 323 -5.70 -7.30 -38.13
C LYS A 323 -4.46 -7.05 -37.27
N LYS A 324 -3.79 -5.95 -37.57
CA LYS A 324 -2.68 -5.41 -36.80
C LYS A 324 -3.10 -4.09 -36.16
N ARG A 325 -2.75 -3.88 -34.90
CA ARG A 325 -3.02 -2.66 -34.14
C ARG A 325 -1.72 -2.12 -33.55
N ASN A 326 -1.35 -0.90 -33.92
CA ASN A 326 -0.14 -0.25 -33.43
C ASN A 326 -0.51 0.60 -32.20
N ILE A 327 0.12 0.30 -31.07
CA ILE A 327 -0.13 0.97 -29.80
C ILE A 327 1.05 1.87 -29.46
N GLN A 328 0.75 3.07 -28.96
CA GLN A 328 1.71 3.99 -28.39
C GLN A 328 1.35 4.24 -26.93
N ILE A 329 2.33 4.10 -26.05
CA ILE A 329 2.22 4.42 -24.64
C ILE A 329 3.14 5.59 -24.36
N LYS A 330 2.57 6.72 -23.94
CA LYS A 330 3.32 7.91 -23.55
C LYS A 330 3.39 8.00 -22.04
N LEU A 331 4.59 7.99 -21.48
CA LEU A 331 4.91 8.21 -20.09
C LEU A 331 5.23 9.69 -19.91
N ILE A 332 4.65 10.35 -18.91
CA ILE A 332 4.75 11.80 -18.74
C ILE A 332 4.99 12.10 -17.25
N ASP A 333 6.05 12.83 -16.93
CA ASP A 333 6.36 13.29 -15.57
C ASP A 333 5.57 14.53 -15.14
N ALA A 334 5.86 15.03 -13.94
CA ALA A 334 5.22 16.23 -13.38
C ALA A 334 5.62 17.52 -14.12
N TYR A 335 6.77 17.54 -14.81
CA TYR A 335 7.28 18.68 -15.59
C TYR A 335 6.88 18.61 -17.07
N ASN A 336 6.11 17.58 -17.48
CA ASN A 336 5.68 17.26 -18.84
C ASN A 336 6.80 16.80 -19.78
N ASN A 337 7.99 16.38 -19.24
CA ASN A 337 8.90 15.61 -20.07
C ASN A 337 8.24 14.26 -20.37
N SER A 338 8.47 13.73 -21.56
CA SER A 338 7.74 12.53 -21.97
C SER A 338 8.56 11.56 -22.78
N ARG A 339 8.20 10.28 -22.68
CA ARG A 339 8.78 9.18 -23.43
C ARG A 339 7.68 8.32 -24.04
N ILE A 340 7.90 7.86 -25.28
CA ILE A 340 6.96 7.01 -25.98
C ILE A 340 7.51 5.59 -26.07
N VAL A 341 6.65 4.61 -25.80
CA VAL A 341 6.87 3.19 -26.09
C VAL A 341 5.92 2.76 -27.19
N LYS A 342 6.44 2.12 -28.24
CA LYS A 342 5.68 1.61 -29.39
C LYS A 342 5.66 0.10 -29.39
N LEU A 343 4.51 -0.49 -29.65
CA LEU A 343 4.34 -1.93 -29.83
C LEU A 343 3.27 -2.23 -30.85
N SER A 344 3.34 -3.42 -31.45
CA SER A 344 2.33 -3.91 -32.40
C SER A 344 1.69 -5.18 -31.88
N LEU A 345 0.37 -5.26 -31.96
CA LEU A 345 -0.44 -6.41 -31.61
C LEU A 345 -1.06 -6.97 -32.89
N THR A 346 -1.03 -8.30 -33.07
CA THR A 346 -1.68 -8.98 -34.19
C THR A 346 -2.80 -9.85 -33.64
N GLY A 347 -4.02 -9.64 -34.09
CA GLY A 347 -5.17 -10.47 -33.74
C GLY A 347 -5.07 -11.83 -34.43
N ILE A 348 -5.23 -12.90 -33.66
CA ILE A 348 -5.28 -14.27 -34.17
C ILE A 348 -6.53 -14.98 -33.65
N ASP A 349 -6.93 -16.02 -34.32
CA ASP A 349 -7.99 -16.89 -33.85
C ASP A 349 -7.55 -17.68 -32.61
N LEU A 350 -8.53 -18.10 -31.82
CA LEU A 350 -8.30 -18.95 -30.67
C LEU A 350 -7.88 -20.34 -31.17
N ASP A 351 -6.58 -20.61 -31.23
CA ASP A 351 -6.03 -21.92 -31.54
C ASP A 351 -5.81 -22.70 -30.24
N SER A 352 -6.23 -23.96 -30.25
CA SER A 352 -6.03 -24.89 -29.14
C SER A 352 -4.69 -25.63 -29.18
N THR A 353 -3.94 -25.53 -30.28
CA THR A 353 -2.69 -26.27 -30.49
C THR A 353 -1.49 -25.34 -30.57
N LEU A 354 -0.48 -25.58 -29.73
CA LEU A 354 0.77 -24.81 -29.65
C LEU A 354 1.95 -25.70 -30.07
N THR A 355 3.00 -25.08 -30.60
CA THR A 355 4.19 -25.79 -31.08
C THR A 355 5.19 -26.12 -29.97
N ASP A 356 5.27 -25.30 -28.93
CA ASP A 356 6.30 -25.38 -27.90
C ASP A 356 5.73 -25.63 -26.49
N GLY A 357 6.30 -26.60 -25.77
CA GLY A 357 5.96 -26.86 -24.38
C GLY A 357 6.78 -27.95 -23.73
N ALA A 358 6.91 -27.87 -22.40
CA ALA A 358 7.51 -28.90 -21.57
C ALA A 358 6.44 -29.55 -20.69
N ALA A 359 6.50 -30.87 -20.55
CA ALA A 359 5.63 -31.61 -19.66
C ALA A 359 5.93 -31.27 -18.19
N PRO A 360 4.94 -30.87 -17.38
CA PRO A 360 5.13 -30.77 -15.95
C PRO A 360 5.16 -32.17 -15.33
N GLN A 361 5.95 -32.33 -14.25
CA GLN A 361 6.01 -33.61 -13.51
C GLN A 361 4.72 -33.87 -12.69
N LYS A 362 4.03 -32.83 -12.28
CA LYS A 362 2.73 -32.82 -11.58
C LYS A 362 1.89 -31.68 -12.10
N ALA A 363 0.59 -31.72 -11.86
CA ALA A 363 -0.30 -30.62 -12.18
C ALA A 363 0.22 -29.30 -11.61
N GLN A 364 0.39 -28.32 -12.48
CA GLN A 364 0.71 -26.95 -12.10
C GLN A 364 -0.57 -26.14 -12.05
N VAL A 365 -0.97 -25.76 -10.85
CA VAL A 365 -2.20 -25.02 -10.60
C VAL A 365 -1.86 -23.57 -10.28
N SER A 366 -2.60 -22.65 -10.89
CA SER A 366 -2.52 -21.24 -10.61
C SER A 366 -3.89 -20.59 -10.73
N TYR A 367 -4.05 -19.47 -10.02
CA TYR A 367 -5.29 -18.70 -10.03
C TYR A 367 -4.98 -17.29 -10.53
N TYR A 368 -5.84 -16.79 -11.40
CA TYR A 368 -5.83 -15.40 -11.82
C TYR A 368 -7.22 -14.84 -11.58
N LYS A 369 -7.39 -14.14 -10.46
CA LYS A 369 -8.71 -13.71 -9.97
C LYS A 369 -9.68 -14.90 -9.86
N ASN A 370 -10.72 -14.88 -10.68
CA ASN A 370 -11.73 -15.95 -10.76
C ASN A 370 -11.37 -17.08 -11.75
N ILE A 371 -10.22 -17.04 -12.41
CA ILE A 371 -9.84 -18.07 -13.38
C ILE A 371 -8.85 -19.05 -12.76
N LEU A 372 -9.27 -20.30 -12.66
CA LEU A 372 -8.44 -21.45 -12.32
C LEU A 372 -7.75 -21.96 -13.58
N LYS A 373 -6.44 -22.01 -13.57
CA LYS A 373 -5.60 -22.55 -14.64
C LYS A 373 -4.86 -23.79 -14.15
N ILE A 374 -4.99 -24.91 -14.88
CA ILE A 374 -4.32 -26.17 -14.56
C ILE A 374 -3.56 -26.65 -15.78
N LYS A 375 -2.24 -26.80 -15.66
CA LYS A 375 -1.38 -27.39 -16.69
C LYS A 375 -0.93 -28.78 -16.24
N VAL A 376 -1.16 -29.81 -17.09
CA VAL A 376 -0.76 -31.20 -16.84
C VAL A 376 0.05 -31.75 -17.99
N ALA A 377 0.80 -32.82 -17.74
CA ALA A 377 1.46 -33.56 -18.80
C ALA A 377 0.42 -34.19 -19.77
N GLN A 378 0.75 -34.27 -21.05
CA GLN A 378 -0.07 -34.96 -22.02
C GLN A 378 -0.01 -36.47 -21.78
N THR A 379 -1.14 -37.15 -21.86
CA THR A 379 -1.26 -38.61 -21.72
C THR A 379 -2.12 -39.17 -22.83
N ASP A 380 -1.98 -40.48 -23.10
CA ASP A 380 -2.77 -41.20 -24.14
C ASP A 380 -4.24 -41.42 -23.73
N LYS A 381 -4.61 -41.10 -22.48
CA LYS A 381 -5.95 -41.34 -21.91
C LYS A 381 -7.02 -40.30 -22.30
N GLY A 382 -6.89 -39.70 -23.47
CA GLY A 382 -7.84 -38.66 -23.90
C GLY A 382 -7.57 -37.28 -23.33
N GLY A 383 -8.39 -36.28 -23.71
CA GLY A 383 -8.16 -34.86 -23.39
C GLY A 383 -9.26 -34.20 -22.55
N LEU A 384 -10.30 -34.93 -22.12
CA LEU A 384 -11.41 -34.38 -21.35
C LEU A 384 -11.13 -34.46 -19.86
N ALA A 385 -11.02 -33.31 -19.19
CA ALA A 385 -11.00 -33.25 -17.73
C ALA A 385 -12.43 -33.20 -17.19
N LYS A 386 -12.65 -33.80 -16.02
CA LYS A 386 -13.98 -33.85 -15.37
C LYS A 386 -13.97 -32.98 -14.14
N PHE A 387 -14.81 -31.95 -14.15
CA PHE A 387 -14.97 -30.98 -13.06
C PHE A 387 -16.26 -31.29 -12.30
N GLU A 388 -16.18 -31.74 -11.06
CA GLU A 388 -17.33 -32.03 -10.20
C GLU A 388 -17.75 -30.74 -9.44
N ILE A 389 -18.92 -30.18 -9.77
CA ILE A 389 -19.46 -28.96 -9.19
C ILE A 389 -20.85 -29.25 -8.63
N GLY A 390 -21.01 -29.15 -7.31
CA GLY A 390 -22.25 -29.59 -6.69
C GLY A 390 -22.49 -31.09 -6.93
N ASN A 391 -23.58 -31.43 -7.61
CA ASN A 391 -23.94 -32.81 -8.01
C ASN A 391 -23.77 -33.03 -9.52
N THR A 392 -23.13 -32.10 -10.25
CA THR A 392 -22.96 -32.17 -11.70
C THR A 392 -21.50 -32.33 -12.05
N THR A 393 -21.21 -33.18 -13.04
CA THR A 393 -19.88 -33.31 -13.63
C THR A 393 -19.86 -32.68 -15.01
N TYR A 394 -18.94 -31.76 -15.22
CA TYR A 394 -18.70 -31.09 -16.49
C TYR A 394 -17.46 -31.67 -17.14
N GLU A 395 -17.56 -32.05 -18.43
CA GLU A 395 -16.43 -32.48 -19.23
C GLU A 395 -15.85 -31.26 -19.96
N ILE A 396 -14.57 -30.96 -19.71
CA ILE A 396 -13.89 -29.76 -20.16
C ILE A 396 -12.75 -30.15 -21.09
N LEU A 397 -12.77 -29.61 -22.31
CA LEU A 397 -11.65 -29.69 -23.24
C LEU A 397 -10.48 -28.82 -22.77
N PRO A 398 -9.23 -29.19 -23.14
CA PRO A 398 -8.11 -28.28 -22.94
C PRO A 398 -8.36 -26.93 -23.62
N ALA A 399 -8.12 -25.85 -22.91
CA ALA A 399 -8.18 -24.50 -23.48
C ALA A 399 -7.09 -24.27 -24.51
N TYR A 400 -5.96 -24.95 -24.34
CA TYR A 400 -4.88 -25.12 -25.32
C TYR A 400 -3.96 -26.26 -24.89
N GLN A 401 -3.23 -26.81 -25.87
CA GLN A 401 -2.29 -27.91 -25.65
C GLN A 401 -1.06 -27.76 -26.54
N ASP A 402 0.03 -28.37 -26.13
CA ASP A 402 1.25 -28.55 -26.91
C ASP A 402 1.61 -30.05 -26.96
N ALA A 403 2.71 -30.44 -27.63
CA ALA A 403 3.12 -31.82 -27.75
C ALA A 403 3.36 -32.53 -26.39
N ALA A 404 3.61 -31.79 -25.33
CA ALA A 404 4.01 -32.29 -24.03
C ALA A 404 2.98 -32.03 -22.90
N SER A 405 2.07 -31.09 -23.09
CA SER A 405 1.16 -30.65 -22.01
C SER A 405 -0.22 -30.21 -22.49
N ARG A 406 -1.18 -30.27 -21.59
CA ARG A 406 -2.54 -29.71 -21.73
C ARG A 406 -2.80 -28.69 -20.66
N THR A 407 -3.50 -27.60 -21.03
CA THR A 407 -3.90 -26.56 -20.09
C THR A 407 -5.42 -26.42 -20.09
N TYR A 408 -6.01 -26.55 -18.91
CA TYR A 408 -7.44 -26.34 -18.68
C TYR A 408 -7.63 -24.99 -17.99
N LEU A 409 -8.69 -24.29 -18.38
CA LEU A 409 -9.13 -23.05 -17.74
C LEU A 409 -10.56 -23.21 -17.27
N TRP A 410 -10.83 -22.71 -16.06
CA TRP A 410 -12.15 -22.72 -15.49
C TRP A 410 -12.46 -21.37 -14.83
N ASP A 411 -13.60 -20.81 -15.14
CA ASP A 411 -14.08 -19.62 -14.45
C ASP A 411 -14.88 -20.01 -13.21
N LEU A 412 -14.37 -19.69 -12.05
CA LEU A 412 -14.94 -20.02 -10.74
C LEU A 412 -16.34 -19.39 -10.51
N ARG A 413 -16.72 -18.39 -11.33
CA ARG A 413 -18.07 -17.82 -11.32
C ARG A 413 -19.14 -18.85 -11.76
N PHE A 414 -18.78 -19.83 -12.56
CA PHE A 414 -19.66 -20.96 -12.92
C PHE A 414 -19.76 -22.03 -11.83
N GLY A 415 -19.01 -21.91 -10.76
CA GLY A 415 -19.01 -22.79 -9.61
C GLY A 415 -17.60 -23.22 -9.20
N ILE A 416 -17.44 -23.51 -7.92
CA ILE A 416 -16.17 -23.99 -7.36
C ILE A 416 -16.17 -25.53 -7.47
N PRO A 417 -15.22 -26.13 -8.21
CA PRO A 417 -15.12 -27.58 -8.31
C PRO A 417 -14.75 -28.20 -6.96
N LYS A 418 -15.43 -29.27 -6.58
CA LYS A 418 -15.07 -30.10 -5.42
C LYS A 418 -13.88 -31.01 -5.73
N LYS A 419 -13.82 -31.49 -6.97
CA LYS A 419 -12.81 -32.42 -7.45
C LYS A 419 -12.65 -32.24 -8.97
N ILE A 420 -11.44 -32.38 -9.44
CA ILE A 420 -11.11 -32.30 -10.85
C ILE A 420 -10.31 -33.56 -11.20
N ASP A 421 -10.85 -34.39 -12.11
CA ASP A 421 -10.14 -35.52 -12.71
C ASP A 421 -9.49 -35.06 -14.01
N LEU A 422 -8.17 -35.08 -14.04
CA LEU A 422 -7.33 -34.62 -15.15
C LEU A 422 -6.88 -35.74 -16.07
N CYS A 423 -7.49 -36.94 -15.97
CA CYS A 423 -7.09 -38.20 -16.63
C CYS A 423 -5.73 -38.77 -16.16
N SER A 424 -4.78 -37.95 -15.78
CA SER A 424 -3.46 -38.34 -15.26
C SER A 424 -3.41 -38.38 -13.74
N GLU A 425 -4.14 -37.47 -13.13
CA GLU A 425 -4.18 -37.28 -11.67
C GLU A 425 -5.49 -36.58 -11.26
N ILE A 426 -5.81 -36.70 -9.98
CA ILE A 426 -6.97 -36.01 -9.37
C ILE A 426 -6.44 -34.79 -8.62
N TYR A 427 -7.07 -33.63 -8.89
CA TYR A 427 -6.83 -32.41 -8.16
C TYR A 427 -8.05 -32.03 -7.34
N ILE A 428 -7.84 -31.73 -6.06
CA ILE A 428 -8.86 -31.20 -5.14
C ILE A 428 -8.50 -29.75 -4.86
N PRO A 429 -9.33 -28.79 -5.32
CA PRO A 429 -9.12 -27.38 -5.03
C PRO A 429 -9.19 -27.07 -3.52
N ASP A 430 -8.32 -26.21 -3.06
CA ASP A 430 -8.26 -25.74 -1.69
C ASP A 430 -9.11 -24.47 -1.44
N ILE A 431 -10.03 -24.18 -2.37
CA ILE A 431 -10.98 -23.06 -2.26
C ILE A 431 -12.10 -23.43 -1.31
N ILE A 432 -12.22 -22.69 -0.22
CA ILE A 432 -13.28 -22.93 0.77
C ILE A 432 -14.60 -22.24 0.40
N GLY A 433 -14.57 -21.17 -0.40
CA GLY A 433 -15.78 -20.47 -0.80
C GLY A 433 -15.51 -19.18 -1.56
N HIS A 434 -16.61 -18.59 -2.07
CA HIS A 434 -16.64 -17.28 -2.68
C HIS A 434 -17.09 -16.23 -1.65
N PHE A 435 -16.31 -15.17 -1.53
CA PHE A 435 -16.57 -14.02 -0.67
C PHE A 435 -16.78 -12.80 -1.59
N PRO A 436 -18.01 -12.35 -1.79
CA PRO A 436 -18.30 -11.22 -2.68
C PRO A 436 -17.94 -9.88 -2.04
N VAL A 437 -17.41 -8.96 -2.84
CA VAL A 437 -17.19 -7.57 -2.42
C VAL A 437 -18.51 -6.89 -2.05
N GLY A 438 -18.48 -6.01 -1.06
CA GLY A 438 -19.65 -5.25 -0.63
C GLY A 438 -20.69 -6.04 0.20
N ARG A 439 -20.38 -7.26 0.61
CA ARG A 439 -21.28 -8.11 1.42
C ARG A 439 -20.54 -8.72 2.61
N GLU A 440 -21.27 -8.82 3.72
CA GLU A 440 -20.82 -9.64 4.85
C GLU A 440 -20.92 -11.13 4.49
N ARG A 441 -19.91 -11.88 4.89
CA ARG A 441 -19.88 -13.33 4.71
C ARG A 441 -19.28 -13.99 5.95
N LEU A 442 -19.99 -14.99 6.48
CA LEU A 442 -19.47 -15.96 7.44
C LEU A 442 -19.36 -17.31 6.74
N HIS A 443 -18.21 -17.91 6.77
CA HIS A 443 -17.96 -19.23 6.23
C HIS A 443 -17.25 -20.10 7.26
N ALA A 444 -17.80 -21.28 7.53
CA ALA A 444 -17.23 -22.23 8.47
C ALA A 444 -16.83 -23.51 7.75
N ILE A 445 -15.62 -23.98 8.01
CA ILE A 445 -15.10 -25.26 7.55
C ILE A 445 -14.44 -25.95 8.75
N SER A 446 -14.79 -27.21 9.00
CA SER A 446 -14.15 -28.03 10.04
C SER A 446 -13.90 -27.22 11.34
N ASN A 447 -12.64 -26.86 11.61
CA ASN A 447 -12.16 -26.15 12.79
C ASN A 447 -11.84 -24.66 12.55
N LEU A 448 -12.33 -24.06 11.46
CA LEU A 448 -12.05 -22.67 11.11
C LEU A 448 -13.32 -21.94 10.67
N GLN A 449 -13.54 -20.76 11.24
CA GLN A 449 -14.56 -19.82 10.77
C GLN A 449 -13.87 -18.55 10.26
N ILE A 450 -14.27 -18.09 9.07
CA ILE A 450 -13.80 -16.85 8.47
C ILE A 450 -14.99 -15.91 8.31
N ARG A 451 -14.83 -14.69 8.81
CA ARG A 451 -15.82 -13.62 8.66
C ARG A 451 -15.22 -12.44 7.92
N THR A 452 -15.92 -11.98 6.90
CA THR A 452 -15.67 -10.70 6.23
C THR A 452 -16.87 -9.78 6.44
N GLU A 453 -16.61 -8.51 6.71
CA GLU A 453 -17.62 -7.47 6.70
C GLU A 453 -17.81 -6.94 5.28
N ALA A 454 -18.87 -6.18 5.02
CA ALA A 454 -19.17 -5.62 3.70
C ALA A 454 -18.02 -4.78 3.11
N ASN A 455 -17.20 -4.17 3.97
CA ASN A 455 -16.05 -3.36 3.60
C ASN A 455 -14.70 -4.06 3.80
N SER A 456 -14.65 -5.38 3.94
CA SER A 456 -13.38 -6.10 4.12
C SER A 456 -12.61 -6.28 2.81
N LEU A 457 -13.31 -6.39 1.68
CA LEU A 457 -12.73 -6.79 0.40
C LEU A 457 -12.60 -5.61 -0.57
N LEU A 458 -11.56 -5.64 -1.41
CA LEU A 458 -11.37 -4.74 -2.55
C LEU A 458 -12.03 -5.27 -3.83
N GLU A 459 -12.07 -6.59 -4.00
CA GLU A 459 -12.67 -7.31 -5.13
C GLU A 459 -13.18 -8.67 -4.64
N ASP A 460 -13.95 -9.35 -5.48
CA ASP A 460 -14.44 -10.70 -5.17
C ASP A 460 -13.28 -11.66 -4.89
N LEU A 461 -13.42 -12.46 -3.84
CA LEU A 461 -12.38 -13.35 -3.36
C LEU A 461 -12.84 -14.81 -3.40
N TYR A 462 -12.12 -15.66 -4.09
CA TYR A 462 -12.19 -17.11 -4.00
C TYR A 462 -11.13 -17.56 -3.00
N LEU A 463 -11.54 -17.68 -1.73
CA LEU A 463 -10.60 -17.85 -0.62
C LEU A 463 -10.06 -19.29 -0.58
N ARG A 464 -8.76 -19.41 -0.65
CA ARG A 464 -8.03 -20.66 -0.47
C ARG A 464 -7.58 -20.80 0.98
N VAL A 465 -7.72 -21.98 1.53
CA VAL A 465 -7.27 -22.28 2.90
C VAL A 465 -6.62 -23.65 2.93
N THR A 466 -5.43 -23.72 3.50
CA THR A 466 -4.79 -24.99 3.83
C THR A 466 -4.31 -24.97 5.27
N GLN A 467 -4.40 -26.12 5.94
CA GLN A 467 -3.87 -26.31 7.28
C GLN A 467 -2.82 -27.42 7.23
N THR A 468 -1.68 -27.15 7.82
CA THR A 468 -0.53 -28.06 7.84
C THR A 468 0.15 -28.04 9.21
N GLY A 469 1.18 -28.86 9.40
CA GLY A 469 1.88 -28.96 10.69
C GLY A 469 1.24 -29.97 11.64
N SER A 470 1.75 -30.01 12.87
CA SER A 470 1.24 -30.87 13.95
C SER A 470 0.29 -30.09 14.87
N SER A 471 -0.41 -30.78 15.77
CA SER A 471 -1.23 -30.13 16.81
C SER A 471 -0.43 -29.19 17.72
N SER A 472 0.86 -29.49 17.94
CA SER A 472 1.76 -28.63 18.72
C SER A 472 2.35 -27.45 17.92
N SER A 473 2.36 -27.52 16.58
CA SER A 473 2.89 -26.48 15.70
C SER A 473 2.04 -26.37 14.42
N PRO A 474 0.79 -25.96 14.57
CA PRO A 474 -0.13 -25.86 13.44
C PRO A 474 0.18 -24.62 12.59
N VAL A 475 -0.06 -24.74 11.29
CA VAL A 475 0.10 -23.69 10.31
C VAL A 475 -1.21 -23.51 9.54
N LEU A 476 -1.72 -22.30 9.54
CA LEU A 476 -2.89 -21.89 8.78
C LEU A 476 -2.43 -21.00 7.62
N ASN A 477 -2.63 -21.46 6.39
CA ASN A 477 -2.41 -20.62 5.20
C ASN A 477 -3.77 -20.09 4.73
N LEU A 478 -3.89 -18.76 4.71
CA LEU A 478 -5.09 -18.05 4.27
C LEU A 478 -4.77 -17.27 2.99
N GLY A 479 -5.49 -17.57 1.91
CA GLY A 479 -5.41 -16.86 0.64
C GLY A 479 -4.00 -16.84 0.03
N GLU A 480 -3.83 -15.97 -0.94
CA GLU A 480 -2.53 -15.70 -1.57
C GLU A 480 -2.01 -14.33 -1.17
N THR A 481 -0.70 -14.19 -1.00
CA THR A 481 -0.07 -12.90 -0.67
C THR A 481 -0.25 -11.83 -1.76
N THR A 482 -0.70 -12.23 -2.94
CA THR A 482 -1.05 -11.35 -4.06
C THR A 482 -2.50 -10.87 -4.05
N SER A 483 -3.33 -11.42 -3.16
CA SER A 483 -4.69 -10.95 -2.92
C SER A 483 -4.71 -9.91 -1.81
N TYR A 484 -5.65 -8.96 -1.87
CA TYR A 484 -5.64 -7.80 -0.98
C TYR A 484 -6.97 -7.58 -0.29
N LEU A 485 -6.89 -7.21 0.98
CA LEU A 485 -8.03 -6.81 1.78
C LEU A 485 -8.12 -5.28 1.88
N TRP A 486 -9.33 -4.74 1.85
CA TRP A 486 -9.57 -3.34 2.20
C TRP A 486 -9.42 -3.12 3.71
N ASN A 487 -10.20 -3.87 4.49
CA ASN A 487 -10.15 -3.93 5.95
C ASN A 487 -9.83 -5.35 6.43
N ASN A 488 -9.81 -5.54 7.74
CA ASN A 488 -9.55 -6.83 8.31
C ASN A 488 -10.63 -7.84 7.93
N LEU A 489 -10.22 -9.09 7.73
CA LEU A 489 -11.05 -10.25 7.97
C LEU A 489 -10.83 -10.76 9.39
N GLU A 490 -11.80 -11.49 9.92
CA GLU A 490 -11.71 -12.15 11.20
C GLU A 490 -11.65 -13.67 10.99
N ALA A 491 -10.72 -14.33 11.67
CA ALA A 491 -10.58 -15.76 11.70
C ALA A 491 -10.75 -16.25 13.14
N ASN A 492 -11.60 -17.27 13.31
CA ASN A 492 -11.73 -18.02 14.55
C ASN A 492 -11.26 -19.44 14.28
N TRP A 493 -10.09 -19.78 14.81
CA TRP A 493 -9.38 -21.02 14.52
C TRP A 493 -9.37 -21.93 15.75
N GLU A 494 -10.05 -23.06 15.65
CA GLU A 494 -9.99 -24.10 16.68
C GLU A 494 -8.74 -24.94 16.51
N VAL A 495 -7.90 -24.97 17.55
CA VAL A 495 -6.63 -25.70 17.57
C VAL A 495 -6.70 -26.77 18.62
N SER A 496 -7.39 -27.85 18.27
CA SER A 496 -7.56 -29.01 19.16
C SER A 496 -6.22 -29.67 19.46
N GLY A 497 -5.95 -29.96 20.73
CA GLY A 497 -4.72 -30.60 21.18
C GLY A 497 -3.51 -29.67 21.31
N TYR A 498 -3.68 -28.36 21.17
CA TYR A 498 -2.62 -27.41 21.52
C TYR A 498 -2.40 -27.37 23.04
N SER A 499 -1.20 -27.73 23.49
CA SER A 499 -0.83 -27.87 24.92
C SER A 499 0.07 -26.74 25.43
N GLY A 500 0.41 -25.75 24.62
CA GLY A 500 1.24 -24.60 24.99
C GLY A 500 0.53 -23.62 25.94
N ASN A 501 1.29 -22.69 26.50
CA ASN A 501 0.77 -21.64 27.39
C ASN A 501 -0.06 -20.62 26.61
N LYS A 502 -1.38 -20.79 26.56
CA LYS A 502 -2.30 -19.93 25.81
C LYS A 502 -2.21 -18.45 26.20
N ALA A 503 -1.92 -18.14 27.48
CA ALA A 503 -1.77 -16.74 27.92
C ALA A 503 -0.56 -16.03 27.30
N LYS A 504 0.41 -16.78 26.77
CA LYS A 504 1.64 -16.27 26.13
C LYS A 504 1.74 -16.65 24.65
N THR A 505 0.75 -17.36 24.13
CA THR A 505 0.71 -17.81 22.74
C THR A 505 -0.22 -16.95 21.93
N HIS A 506 0.30 -16.42 20.83
CA HIS A 506 -0.45 -15.58 19.90
C HIS A 506 -0.26 -16.05 18.45
N ILE A 507 -1.05 -15.49 17.56
CA ILE A 507 -0.87 -15.65 16.12
C ILE A 507 0.26 -14.75 15.65
N TYR A 508 1.12 -15.32 14.82
CA TYR A 508 2.17 -14.61 14.08
C TYR A 508 2.02 -14.89 12.59
N GLN A 509 2.22 -13.89 11.78
CA GLN A 509 2.36 -14.06 10.34
C GLN A 509 3.80 -14.48 10.04
N ARG A 510 3.97 -15.59 9.30
CA ARG A 510 5.27 -16.13 8.92
C ARG A 510 5.60 -15.69 7.49
N ALA A 511 6.69 -14.96 7.31
CA ALA A 511 7.22 -14.59 6.01
C ALA A 511 7.93 -15.78 5.32
N ALA A 512 8.21 -15.65 4.02
CA ALA A 512 8.89 -16.71 3.24
C ALA A 512 10.31 -17.04 3.76
N ASN A 513 11.01 -16.06 4.36
CA ASN A 513 12.32 -16.27 5.00
C ASN A 513 12.21 -16.86 6.42
N GLY A 514 11.00 -17.20 6.89
CA GLY A 514 10.74 -17.76 8.21
C GLY A 514 10.58 -16.73 9.34
N SER A 515 10.80 -15.43 9.10
CA SER A 515 10.59 -14.40 10.12
C SER A 515 9.13 -14.31 10.54
N LEU A 516 8.89 -14.00 11.82
CA LEU A 516 7.56 -13.90 12.41
C LEU A 516 7.22 -12.44 12.71
N SER A 517 5.99 -12.05 12.39
CA SER A 517 5.42 -10.74 12.73
C SER A 517 4.21 -10.96 13.63
N PHE A 518 4.14 -10.27 14.75
CA PHE A 518 3.05 -10.37 15.69
C PHE A 518 1.72 -9.92 15.08
N VAL A 519 0.69 -10.75 15.23
CA VAL A 519 -0.69 -10.46 14.81
C VAL A 519 -1.60 -10.31 16.04
N GLY A 520 -1.31 -11.05 17.10
CA GLY A 520 -2.13 -11.10 18.31
C GLY A 520 -3.13 -12.25 18.29
N GLY A 521 -4.27 -12.04 18.90
CA GLY A 521 -5.37 -13.01 18.99
C GLY A 521 -5.75 -13.34 20.43
N ASP A 522 -7.05 -13.59 20.60
CA ASP A 522 -7.65 -13.85 21.90
C ASP A 522 -8.11 -15.30 21.95
N TRP A 523 -7.67 -16.02 23.00
CA TRP A 523 -8.07 -17.40 23.25
C TRP A 523 -9.43 -17.48 23.95
N GLN A 524 -10.29 -18.35 23.45
CA GLN A 524 -11.51 -18.81 24.08
C GLN A 524 -11.48 -20.35 24.06
N GLU A 525 -11.20 -20.97 25.18
CA GLU A 525 -10.98 -22.41 25.30
C GLU A 525 -9.90 -22.91 24.31
N ASN A 526 -10.29 -23.69 23.29
CA ASN A 526 -9.41 -24.23 22.26
C ASN A 526 -9.43 -23.42 20.95
N GLN A 527 -10.11 -22.28 20.93
CA GLN A 527 -10.21 -21.42 19.77
C GLN A 527 -9.38 -20.15 19.97
N ILE A 528 -8.67 -19.74 18.92
CA ILE A 528 -8.00 -18.45 18.89
C ILE A 528 -8.65 -17.57 17.81
N ARG A 529 -9.15 -16.43 18.23
CA ARG A 529 -9.78 -15.44 17.36
C ARG A 529 -8.80 -14.31 17.07
N PHE A 530 -8.58 -14.03 15.80
CA PHE A 530 -7.68 -12.97 15.38
C PHE A 530 -8.21 -12.22 14.16
N LYS A 531 -7.69 -11.01 13.96
CA LYS A 531 -8.00 -10.18 12.80
C LYS A 531 -6.73 -9.98 11.98
N THR A 532 -6.86 -10.07 10.66
CA THR A 532 -5.74 -9.80 9.75
C THR A 532 -6.20 -9.00 8.54
N ARG A 533 -5.32 -8.15 8.05
CA ARG A 533 -5.47 -7.39 6.81
C ARG A 533 -4.61 -7.96 5.68
N ASN A 534 -3.85 -8.99 5.97
CA ASN A 534 -2.93 -9.64 5.04
C ASN A 534 -3.29 -11.11 4.88
N PHE A 535 -3.02 -11.65 3.70
CA PHE A 535 -3.02 -13.09 3.45
C PHE A 535 -1.62 -13.67 3.63
N GLY A 536 -1.54 -15.00 3.75
CA GLY A 536 -0.28 -15.74 3.90
C GLY A 536 -0.35 -16.81 4.97
N SER A 537 0.82 -17.18 5.52
CA SER A 537 0.95 -18.22 6.53
C SER A 537 0.87 -17.64 7.94
N PHE A 538 0.02 -18.23 8.77
CA PHE A 538 -0.16 -17.87 10.18
C PHE A 538 0.20 -19.07 11.05
N VAL A 539 0.93 -18.81 12.13
CA VAL A 539 1.41 -19.81 13.07
C VAL A 539 1.11 -19.38 14.50
N LEU A 540 1.03 -20.36 15.40
CA LEU A 540 1.06 -20.10 16.84
C LEU A 540 2.53 -20.04 17.29
N ALA A 541 2.86 -19.01 18.08
CA ALA A 541 4.14 -18.96 18.76
C ALA A 541 3.95 -18.42 20.18
N GLU A 542 4.70 -19.04 21.12
CA GLU A 542 4.71 -18.65 22.52
C GLU A 542 5.84 -17.65 22.76
N ASP A 543 5.50 -16.54 23.38
CA ASP A 543 6.46 -15.55 23.86
C ASP A 543 6.33 -15.38 25.38
N ALA A 544 7.17 -16.11 26.10
CA ALA A 544 7.27 -16.06 27.56
C ALA A 544 8.53 -15.30 28.03
N VAL A 545 9.32 -14.76 27.10
CA VAL A 545 10.59 -14.07 27.41
C VAL A 545 10.31 -12.59 27.62
N LYS A 546 10.77 -12.05 28.75
CA LYS A 546 10.63 -10.62 29.04
C LYS A 546 11.51 -9.78 28.12
N PRO A 547 11.11 -8.55 27.78
CA PRO A 547 11.98 -7.59 27.12
C PRO A 547 13.30 -7.38 27.87
N THR A 548 14.34 -7.05 27.14
CA THR A 548 15.63 -6.69 27.73
C THR A 548 15.75 -5.17 27.86
N ILE A 549 16.30 -4.71 28.98
CA ILE A 549 16.59 -3.29 29.26
C ILE A 549 18.07 -3.19 29.57
N SER A 550 18.84 -2.51 28.71
CA SER A 550 20.29 -2.34 28.89
C SER A 550 20.61 -0.84 29.03
N PRO A 551 21.15 -0.39 30.17
CA PRO A 551 21.49 1.01 30.37
C PRO A 551 22.67 1.42 29.46
N ILE A 552 22.54 2.58 28.78
CA ILE A 552 23.61 3.24 28.05
C ILE A 552 24.18 4.39 28.87
N LYS A 553 23.29 5.19 29.48
CA LYS A 553 23.63 6.31 30.35
C LYS A 553 22.53 6.51 31.37
N THR A 554 22.92 6.67 32.64
CA THR A 554 22.01 7.00 33.75
C THR A 554 22.68 8.04 34.64
N SER A 555 22.08 9.23 34.72
CA SER A 555 22.59 10.36 35.51
C SER A 555 21.45 11.33 35.86
N SER A 556 21.73 12.30 36.73
CA SER A 556 20.78 13.36 37.03
C SER A 556 20.37 14.23 35.84
N GLN A 557 21.10 14.17 34.72
CA GLN A 557 20.76 14.91 33.50
C GLN A 557 19.91 14.11 32.53
N GLY A 558 19.78 12.77 32.72
CA GLY A 558 18.96 11.96 31.85
C GLY A 558 19.30 10.46 31.92
N MET A 559 18.38 9.69 31.41
CA MET A 559 18.48 8.24 31.25
C MET A 559 18.44 7.87 29.78
N ARG A 560 19.26 6.90 29.36
CA ARG A 560 19.25 6.32 28.02
C ARG A 560 19.46 4.82 28.09
N PHE A 561 18.62 4.06 27.39
CA PHE A 561 18.66 2.59 27.39
C PHE A 561 18.50 2.04 25.99
N THR A 562 19.00 0.84 25.76
CA THR A 562 18.53 -0.03 24.69
C THR A 562 17.41 -0.91 25.25
N ILE A 563 16.27 -0.99 24.56
CA ILE A 563 15.16 -1.88 24.88
C ILE A 563 14.89 -2.79 23.68
N LYS A 564 14.86 -4.11 23.92
CA LYS A 564 14.65 -5.09 22.86
C LYS A 564 13.74 -6.20 23.33
N ASP A 565 12.98 -6.72 22.39
CA ASP A 565 12.22 -7.95 22.58
C ASP A 565 12.65 -8.99 21.54
N ASN A 566 12.49 -10.26 21.86
CA ASN A 566 12.98 -11.35 21.02
C ASN A 566 11.95 -11.81 19.97
N LEU A 567 10.65 -11.58 20.21
CA LEU A 567 9.62 -12.16 19.34
C LEU A 567 8.42 -11.26 19.10
N SER A 568 7.64 -10.90 20.14
CA SER A 568 6.38 -10.16 19.98
C SER A 568 6.57 -8.66 19.72
N GLY A 569 7.70 -8.11 20.13
CA GLY A 569 8.04 -6.69 20.02
C GLY A 569 7.55 -5.84 21.20
N ILE A 570 8.10 -4.64 21.33
CA ILE A 570 7.78 -3.71 22.41
C ILE A 570 6.35 -3.15 22.22
N LYS A 571 5.53 -3.24 23.26
CA LYS A 571 4.18 -2.68 23.33
C LYS A 571 4.15 -1.29 23.97
N SER A 572 4.81 -1.16 25.13
CA SER A 572 4.79 0.09 25.91
C SER A 572 5.98 0.20 26.86
N PHE A 573 6.25 1.42 27.30
CA PHE A 573 7.27 1.71 28.30
C PHE A 573 6.86 2.92 29.14
N GLU A 574 7.25 2.91 30.41
CA GLU A 574 7.00 3.96 31.38
C GLU A 574 8.23 4.17 32.27
N ALA A 575 8.58 5.42 32.54
CA ALA A 575 9.68 5.76 33.44
C ALA A 575 9.22 6.68 34.56
N TYR A 576 9.83 6.49 35.74
CA TYR A 576 9.55 7.29 36.94
C TYR A 576 10.85 7.61 37.67
N VAL A 577 10.92 8.79 38.30
CA VAL A 577 11.98 9.18 39.22
C VAL A 577 11.32 9.70 40.50
N ASN A 578 11.64 9.08 41.65
CA ASN A 578 10.95 9.32 42.96
C ASN A 578 9.42 9.23 42.86
N GLY A 579 8.89 8.37 42.00
CA GLY A 579 7.46 8.18 41.75
C GLY A 579 6.84 9.18 40.76
N GLU A 580 7.59 10.20 40.33
CA GLU A 580 7.14 11.15 39.32
C GLU A 580 7.42 10.63 37.90
N TRP A 581 6.41 10.72 37.05
CA TRP A 581 6.52 10.27 35.65
C TRP A 581 7.53 11.12 34.87
N VAL A 582 8.32 10.45 33.99
CA VAL A 582 9.34 11.08 33.16
C VAL A 582 9.08 10.73 31.70
N LEU A 583 9.04 11.77 30.84
CA LEU A 583 8.90 11.61 29.40
C LEU A 583 10.07 10.82 28.81
N MET A 584 9.73 9.76 28.04
CA MET A 584 10.69 8.95 27.31
C MET A 584 10.41 9.04 25.81
N ARG A 585 11.46 9.29 25.02
CA ARG A 585 11.41 9.17 23.54
C ARG A 585 11.90 7.80 23.11
N TYR A 586 11.40 7.31 22.01
CA TYR A 586 11.78 6.01 21.46
C TYR A 586 12.13 6.09 19.98
N GLU A 587 13.33 5.61 19.62
CA GLU A 587 13.75 5.37 18.24
C GLU A 587 13.79 3.86 17.98
N HIS A 588 12.71 3.35 17.39
CA HIS A 588 12.49 1.93 17.22
C HIS A 588 13.53 1.26 16.29
N LYS A 589 14.05 1.97 15.27
CA LYS A 589 15.06 1.44 14.33
C LYS A 589 16.40 1.13 15.02
N GLN A 590 16.73 1.88 16.08
CA GLN A 590 17.92 1.68 16.89
C GLN A 590 17.62 0.93 18.19
N ALA A 591 16.36 0.69 18.48
CA ALA A 591 15.87 0.11 19.76
C ALA A 591 16.35 0.92 20.97
N VAL A 592 16.41 2.26 20.87
CA VAL A 592 16.93 3.16 21.90
C VAL A 592 15.81 4.03 22.46
N ILE A 593 15.78 4.12 23.79
CA ILE A 593 14.87 4.98 24.53
C ILE A 593 15.68 5.97 25.39
N TRP A 594 15.24 7.22 25.50
CA TRP A 594 15.89 8.22 26.33
C TRP A 594 14.88 9.17 26.99
N SER A 595 15.25 9.69 28.16
CA SER A 595 14.42 10.66 28.90
C SER A 595 14.60 12.06 28.35
N GLU A 596 13.50 12.85 28.40
CA GLU A 596 13.51 14.28 28.10
C GLU A 596 12.89 15.08 29.24
N PRO A 597 13.66 15.42 30.28
CA PRO A 597 13.15 16.21 31.39
C PRO A 597 12.70 17.62 30.95
N LEU A 598 11.82 18.25 31.74
CA LEU A 598 11.46 19.65 31.55
C LEU A 598 12.69 20.56 31.76
N GLN A 599 12.66 21.73 31.13
CA GLN A 599 13.75 22.70 31.27
C GLN A 599 14.00 23.04 32.73
N GLY A 600 15.24 22.90 33.17
CA GLY A 600 15.65 23.13 34.58
C GLY A 600 15.36 21.97 35.52
N GLN A 601 14.70 20.92 35.10
CA GLN A 601 14.46 19.72 35.90
C GLN A 601 15.68 18.81 35.90
N THR A 602 16.13 18.41 37.07
CA THR A 602 17.15 17.39 37.29
C THR A 602 16.50 16.08 37.73
N LEU A 603 16.87 14.99 37.09
CA LEU A 603 16.38 13.63 37.44
C LEU A 603 17.28 13.06 38.55
N LYS A 604 16.89 13.22 39.83
CA LYS A 604 17.69 12.79 40.96
C LYS A 604 16.90 11.92 41.92
N GLY A 605 17.48 10.75 42.30
CA GLY A 605 16.85 9.82 43.23
C GLY A 605 16.52 8.47 42.62
N ALA A 606 15.58 7.73 43.24
CA ALA A 606 15.20 6.40 42.82
C ALA A 606 14.49 6.41 41.44
N ALA A 607 15.02 5.69 40.49
CA ALA A 607 14.50 5.60 39.12
C ALA A 607 13.98 4.20 38.79
N LEU A 608 12.87 4.15 38.04
CA LEU A 608 12.23 2.95 37.54
C LEU A 608 11.96 3.12 36.03
N LEU A 609 12.37 2.15 35.22
CA LEU A 609 11.90 1.98 33.84
C LEU A 609 11.20 0.65 33.74
N LYS A 610 9.96 0.65 33.28
CA LYS A 610 9.13 -0.53 33.01
C LYS A 610 8.91 -0.66 31.53
N VAL A 611 9.17 -1.85 30.94
CA VAL A 611 8.96 -2.15 29.53
C VAL A 611 8.07 -3.36 29.40
N THR A 612 7.04 -3.28 28.56
CA THR A 612 6.09 -4.37 28.31
C THR A 612 6.12 -4.73 26.82
N ASP A 613 6.18 -6.00 26.47
CA ASP A 613 6.05 -6.53 25.11
C ASP A 613 4.58 -6.74 24.71
N GLN A 614 4.35 -7.13 23.46
CA GLN A 614 3.00 -7.37 22.92
C GLN A 614 2.35 -8.63 23.55
N ALA A 615 3.14 -9.63 24.00
CA ALA A 615 2.66 -10.82 24.69
C ALA A 615 2.40 -10.59 26.20
N GLY A 616 2.59 -9.32 26.67
CA GLY A 616 2.33 -8.91 28.05
C GLY A 616 3.41 -9.37 29.06
N ASN A 617 4.66 -9.67 28.61
CA ASN A 617 5.75 -9.85 29.54
C ASN A 617 6.33 -8.50 29.94
N VAL A 618 6.70 -8.36 31.21
CA VAL A 618 7.15 -7.10 31.81
C VAL A 618 8.58 -7.23 32.32
N ALA A 619 9.45 -6.33 31.87
CA ALA A 619 10.77 -6.11 32.44
C ALA A 619 10.81 -4.78 33.19
N GLU A 620 11.57 -4.74 34.30
CA GLU A 620 11.82 -3.54 35.08
C GLU A 620 13.32 -3.34 35.27
N TRP A 621 13.76 -2.10 35.10
CA TRP A 621 15.06 -1.64 35.54
C TRP A 621 14.89 -0.64 36.69
N ARG A 622 15.67 -0.82 37.75
CA ARG A 622 15.70 0.05 38.92
C ARG A 622 17.12 0.55 39.17
N GLY A 623 17.26 1.83 39.52
CA GLY A 623 18.56 2.44 39.82
C GLY A 623 18.40 3.72 40.63
N VAL A 624 19.52 4.35 40.97
CA VAL A 624 19.57 5.67 41.63
C VAL A 624 20.30 6.62 40.68
N LEU A 625 19.71 7.78 40.43
CA LEU A 625 20.29 8.87 39.65
C LEU A 625 20.93 9.86 40.61
N ASN A 626 22.23 10.13 40.45
CA ASN A 626 23.03 11.01 41.29
C ASN A 626 23.35 12.34 40.59
#